data_22bdde23ee86731496f2b321edee597c
#
_entry.id   22bdde23ee86731496f2b321edee597c
#
_cell.length_a   1.000
_cell.length_b   1.000
_cell.length_c   1.000
_cell.angle_alpha   90.00
_cell.angle_beta   90.00
_cell.angle_gamma   90.00
#
_symmetry.space_group_name_H-M   'P 1'
#
loop_
_entity.id
_entity.type
_entity.pdbx_description
1 polymer ?
#
loop_
_entity_poly.entity_id
_entity_poly.type
_entity_poly.pdbx_seq_one_letter_code
_entity_poly.pdbx_strand_id
1 'polypeptide(L)'
;AKTRAASDSELRANAQKLISEFYQSGVTHFEIKSGYGLDIETEVRSLKIAREFTEDTTFLGAHVVPADQDPEAYVELITTAMLDAAAPFAKWIDVFCDRGAFTLAQTRKILEAGIAKSLLPRLHANQIENLGAIALAVELDCASVDPCTDLSDQDIELLAGSKTVAT
;
A
#
# COMPACT_ATOMS: atom_id res chain seq x y z
N ALA A 1 -3.85 -10.84 12.24
CA ALA A 1 -4.54 -11.90 12.97
C ALA A 1 -6.07 -11.86 12.81
N LYS A 2 -6.76 -10.74 13.08
CA LYS A 2 -8.23 -10.66 12.92
C LYS A 2 -8.67 -10.88 11.47
N THR A 3 -8.02 -10.24 10.50
CA THR A 3 -8.34 -10.35 9.08
C THR A 3 -8.21 -11.78 8.56
N ARG A 4 -7.16 -12.51 8.97
CA ARG A 4 -7.00 -13.93 8.60
C ARG A 4 -8.12 -14.84 9.14
N ALA A 5 -8.61 -14.53 10.35
CA ALA A 5 -9.64 -15.34 11.01
C ALA A 5 -11.07 -14.99 10.58
N ALA A 6 -11.28 -13.82 9.99
CA ALA A 6 -12.60 -13.38 9.55
C ALA A 6 -13.06 -14.16 8.30
N SER A 7 -14.35 -14.45 8.23
CA SER A 7 -14.99 -14.98 7.03
C SER A 7 -15.11 -13.91 5.95
N ASP A 8 -15.29 -14.33 4.69
CA ASP A 8 -15.55 -13.41 3.58
C ASP A 8 -16.79 -12.55 3.81
N SER A 9 -17.83 -13.13 4.41
CA SER A 9 -19.07 -12.39 4.73
C SER A 9 -18.84 -11.30 5.77
N GLU A 10 -18.00 -11.53 6.77
CA GLU A 10 -17.65 -10.52 7.77
C GLU A 10 -16.81 -9.41 7.17
N LEU A 11 -15.83 -9.74 6.31
CA LEU A 11 -15.03 -8.73 5.61
C LEU A 11 -15.90 -7.85 4.69
N ARG A 12 -16.81 -8.45 3.91
CA ARG A 12 -17.78 -7.70 3.08
C ARG A 12 -18.69 -6.81 3.89
N ALA A 13 -19.26 -7.34 4.97
CA ALA A 13 -20.17 -6.56 5.83
C ALA A 13 -19.45 -5.37 6.46
N ASN A 14 -18.20 -5.53 6.90
CA ASN A 14 -17.39 -4.45 7.43
C ASN A 14 -17.07 -3.39 6.36
N ALA A 15 -16.65 -3.81 5.16
CA ALA A 15 -16.39 -2.89 4.06
C ALA A 15 -17.67 -2.10 3.69
N GLN A 16 -18.79 -2.77 3.55
CA GLN A 16 -20.06 -2.12 3.21
C GLN A 16 -20.51 -1.12 4.25
N LYS A 17 -20.31 -1.40 5.54
CA LYS A 17 -20.61 -0.46 6.62
C LYS A 17 -19.76 0.81 6.48
N LEU A 18 -18.44 0.69 6.33
CA LEU A 18 -17.52 1.83 6.19
C LEU A 18 -17.84 2.65 4.94
N ILE A 19 -18.12 2.00 3.81
CA ILE A 19 -18.51 2.67 2.56
C ILE A 19 -19.81 3.46 2.74
N SER A 20 -20.77 2.89 3.46
CA SER A 20 -22.01 3.60 3.76
C SER A 20 -21.77 4.87 4.60
N GLU A 21 -20.86 4.79 5.58
CA GLU A 21 -20.44 5.95 6.39
C GLU A 21 -19.71 7.00 5.52
N PHE A 22 -18.86 6.58 4.57
CA PHE A 22 -18.22 7.47 3.60
C PHE A 22 -19.24 8.24 2.76
N TYR A 23 -20.21 7.54 2.17
CA TYR A 23 -21.26 8.20 1.39
C TYR A 23 -22.10 9.18 2.22
N GLN A 24 -22.42 8.83 3.46
CA GLN A 24 -23.12 9.73 4.38
C GLN A 24 -22.29 10.98 4.73
N SER A 25 -20.97 10.87 4.71
CA SER A 25 -20.03 11.97 4.94
C SER A 25 -19.73 12.80 3.68
N GLY A 26 -20.33 12.46 2.52
CA GLY A 26 -20.10 13.14 1.25
C GLY A 26 -18.89 12.65 0.46
N VAL A 27 -18.22 11.58 0.87
CA VAL A 27 -17.16 10.94 0.10
C VAL A 27 -17.78 10.21 -1.09
N THR A 28 -17.35 10.54 -2.29
CA THR A 28 -17.88 9.96 -3.54
C THR A 28 -16.92 8.98 -4.20
N HIS A 29 -15.66 8.95 -3.75
CA HIS A 29 -14.62 8.08 -4.27
C HIS A 29 -13.73 7.61 -3.13
N PHE A 30 -13.31 6.36 -3.15
CA PHE A 30 -12.49 5.76 -2.09
C PHE A 30 -11.62 4.63 -2.65
N GLU A 31 -10.53 4.40 -1.97
CA GLU A 31 -9.60 3.32 -2.18
C GLU A 31 -9.77 2.24 -1.11
N ILE A 32 -9.53 0.98 -1.45
CA ILE A 32 -9.44 -0.11 -0.48
C ILE A 32 -8.07 -0.78 -0.62
N LYS A 33 -7.32 -0.79 0.48
CA LYS A 33 -6.00 -1.43 0.57
C LYS A 33 -6.09 -2.80 1.24
N SER A 34 -5.28 -3.76 0.77
CA SER A 34 -4.94 -4.97 1.52
C SER A 34 -3.90 -4.66 2.61
N GLY A 35 -3.11 -5.63 3.08
CA GLY A 35 -1.97 -5.36 3.98
C GLY A 35 -2.16 -5.81 5.43
N TYR A 36 -3.24 -6.49 5.74
CA TYR A 36 -3.50 -7.07 7.07
C TYR A 36 -3.51 -8.60 7.08
N GLY A 37 -3.34 -9.24 5.93
CA GLY A 37 -3.18 -10.68 5.78
C GLY A 37 -1.74 -11.09 6.01
N LEU A 38 -0.82 -10.45 5.31
CA LEU A 38 0.61 -10.71 5.32
C LEU A 38 0.97 -12.14 4.87
N ASP A 39 0.09 -12.77 4.12
CA ASP A 39 0.27 -14.03 3.42
C ASP A 39 -0.47 -13.99 2.07
N ILE A 40 -0.06 -14.84 1.13
CA ILE A 40 -0.58 -14.81 -0.24
C ILE A 40 -2.11 -14.97 -0.28
N GLU A 41 -2.63 -15.96 0.44
CA GLU A 41 -4.06 -16.30 0.39
C GLU A 41 -4.91 -15.14 0.91
N THR A 42 -4.54 -14.58 2.06
CA THR A 42 -5.33 -13.53 2.72
C THR A 42 -5.22 -12.19 1.99
N GLU A 43 -4.05 -11.84 1.46
CA GLU A 43 -3.87 -10.61 0.65
C GLU A 43 -4.71 -10.68 -0.62
N VAL A 44 -4.64 -11.78 -1.38
CA VAL A 44 -5.43 -11.98 -2.59
C VAL A 44 -6.93 -12.00 -2.29
N ARG A 45 -7.34 -12.66 -1.22
CA ARG A 45 -8.73 -12.68 -0.75
C ARG A 45 -9.25 -11.28 -0.44
N SER A 46 -8.45 -10.49 0.27
CA SER A 46 -8.78 -9.10 0.61
C SER A 46 -8.96 -8.24 -0.63
N LEU A 47 -8.07 -8.35 -1.62
CA LEU A 47 -8.16 -7.62 -2.88
C LEU A 47 -9.37 -8.05 -3.72
N LYS A 48 -9.70 -9.35 -3.77
CA LYS A 48 -10.89 -9.84 -4.46
C LYS A 48 -12.17 -9.24 -3.87
N ILE A 49 -12.27 -9.20 -2.54
CA ILE A 49 -13.41 -8.59 -1.84
C ILE A 49 -13.42 -7.07 -2.10
N ALA A 50 -12.28 -6.40 -2.05
CA ALA A 50 -12.18 -4.96 -2.32
C ALA A 50 -12.70 -4.60 -3.72
N ARG A 51 -12.40 -5.42 -4.73
CA ARG A 51 -12.87 -5.23 -6.12
C ARG A 51 -14.39 -5.32 -6.30
N GLU A 52 -15.10 -5.88 -5.35
CA GLU A 52 -16.57 -5.88 -5.37
C GLU A 52 -17.15 -4.48 -5.13
N PHE A 53 -16.37 -3.56 -4.57
CA PHE A 53 -16.80 -2.23 -4.13
C PHE A 53 -16.15 -1.08 -4.90
N THR A 54 -14.92 -1.25 -5.37
CA THR A 54 -14.17 -0.22 -6.09
C THR A 54 -13.15 -0.84 -7.04
N GLU A 55 -12.81 -0.11 -8.10
CA GLU A 55 -11.67 -0.44 -8.96
C GLU A 55 -10.33 0.10 -8.40
N ASP A 56 -10.38 1.04 -7.46
CA ASP A 56 -9.20 1.57 -6.79
C ASP A 56 -8.77 0.68 -5.63
N THR A 57 -8.23 -0.47 -5.99
CA THR A 57 -7.71 -1.48 -5.07
C THR A 57 -6.19 -1.42 -5.01
N THR A 58 -5.63 -1.47 -3.81
CA THR A 58 -4.20 -1.35 -3.55
C THR A 58 -3.64 -2.59 -2.88
N PHE A 59 -2.63 -3.17 -3.50
CA PHE A 59 -1.82 -4.20 -2.87
C PHE A 59 -0.82 -3.56 -1.91
N LEU A 60 -1.00 -3.79 -0.61
CA LEU A 60 -0.15 -3.31 0.48
C LEU A 60 0.45 -4.51 1.25
N GLY A 61 0.90 -5.55 0.58
CA GLY A 61 1.62 -6.66 1.22
C GLY A 61 2.86 -6.20 2.00
N ALA A 62 3.43 -5.08 1.59
CA ALA A 62 4.53 -4.39 2.25
C ALA A 62 4.06 -3.41 3.34
N HIS A 63 3.15 -3.83 4.22
CA HIS A 63 2.68 -3.04 5.35
C HIS A 63 3.61 -3.16 6.57
N VAL A 64 3.87 -4.38 7.00
CA VAL A 64 4.84 -4.70 8.05
C VAL A 64 5.42 -6.09 7.79
N VAL A 65 6.64 -6.33 8.25
CA VAL A 65 7.21 -7.68 8.25
C VAL A 65 6.60 -8.49 9.41
N PRO A 66 6.04 -9.70 9.15
CA PRO A 66 5.57 -10.57 10.23
C PRO A 66 6.71 -10.87 11.22
N ALA A 67 6.41 -10.87 12.53
CA ALA A 67 7.41 -11.00 13.57
C ALA A 67 8.17 -12.35 13.56
N ASP A 68 7.61 -13.36 12.91
CA ASP A 68 8.14 -14.71 12.76
C ASP A 68 8.85 -14.95 11.42
N GLN A 69 9.04 -13.90 10.61
CA GLN A 69 9.70 -14.00 9.30
C GLN A 69 10.98 -13.17 9.22
N ASP A 70 11.92 -13.65 8.43
CA ASP A 70 13.11 -12.88 8.04
C ASP A 70 12.69 -11.75 7.07
N PRO A 71 13.14 -10.50 7.30
CA PRO A 71 12.74 -9.35 6.47
C PRO A 71 13.08 -9.51 4.98
N GLU A 72 14.25 -10.03 4.64
CA GLU A 72 14.66 -10.19 3.24
C GLU A 72 13.88 -11.32 2.55
N ALA A 73 13.64 -12.42 3.27
CA ALA A 73 12.80 -13.51 2.77
C ALA A 73 11.35 -13.03 2.55
N TYR A 74 10.85 -12.14 3.42
CA TYR A 74 9.51 -11.57 3.25
C TYR A 74 9.45 -10.60 2.07
N VAL A 75 10.46 -9.75 1.87
CA VAL A 75 10.58 -8.90 0.66
C VAL A 75 10.61 -9.74 -0.61
N GLU A 76 11.36 -10.85 -0.60
CA GLU A 76 11.38 -11.77 -1.75
C GLU A 76 9.98 -12.37 -2.01
N LEU A 77 9.28 -12.80 -0.97
CA LEU A 77 7.90 -13.29 -1.08
C LEU A 77 6.97 -12.23 -1.69
N ILE A 78 7.04 -10.98 -1.20
CA ILE A 78 6.23 -9.87 -1.72
C ILE A 78 6.51 -9.61 -3.19
N THR A 79 7.79 -9.55 -3.58
CA THR A 79 8.20 -9.18 -4.95
C THR A 79 8.03 -10.30 -5.98
N THR A 80 7.72 -11.51 -5.54
CA THR A 80 7.55 -12.69 -6.40
C THR A 80 6.15 -13.29 -6.26
N ALA A 81 6.00 -14.40 -5.54
CA ALA A 81 4.78 -15.19 -5.49
C ALA A 81 3.55 -14.42 -4.98
N MET A 82 3.73 -13.52 -4.00
CA MET A 82 2.61 -12.74 -3.48
C MET A 82 2.16 -11.69 -4.51
N LEU A 83 3.09 -10.96 -5.13
CA LEU A 83 2.79 -10.00 -6.18
C LEU A 83 2.16 -10.67 -7.41
N ASP A 84 2.70 -11.81 -7.86
CA ASP A 84 2.13 -12.55 -8.99
C ASP A 84 0.67 -12.93 -8.77
N ALA A 85 0.34 -13.33 -7.54
CA ALA A 85 -1.03 -13.70 -7.17
C ALA A 85 -1.94 -12.49 -6.95
N ALA A 86 -1.42 -11.36 -6.44
CA ALA A 86 -2.18 -10.17 -6.07
C ALA A 86 -2.41 -9.21 -7.25
N ALA A 87 -1.44 -9.06 -8.15
CA ALA A 87 -1.45 -8.09 -9.24
C ALA A 87 -2.72 -8.12 -10.12
N PRO A 88 -3.33 -9.29 -10.45
CA PRO A 88 -4.58 -9.31 -11.22
C PRO A 88 -5.78 -8.64 -10.55
N PHE A 89 -5.70 -8.39 -9.24
CA PHE A 89 -6.77 -7.83 -8.41
C PHE A 89 -6.45 -6.44 -7.87
N ALA A 90 -5.27 -5.89 -8.17
CA ALA A 90 -4.82 -4.59 -7.73
C ALA A 90 -4.64 -3.63 -8.92
N LYS A 91 -4.93 -2.36 -8.70
CA LYS A 91 -4.58 -1.25 -9.59
C LYS A 91 -3.29 -0.59 -9.12
N TRP A 92 -3.10 -0.56 -7.81
CA TRP A 92 -2.01 0.14 -7.15
C TRP A 92 -1.14 -0.83 -6.35
N ILE A 93 0.14 -0.47 -6.21
CA ILE A 93 1.05 -1.06 -5.22
C ILE A 93 1.48 0.03 -4.24
N ASP A 94 1.55 -0.32 -2.97
CA ASP A 94 1.93 0.60 -1.90
C ASP A 94 2.88 -0.09 -0.93
N VAL A 95 3.75 0.69 -0.30
CA VAL A 95 4.75 0.23 0.67
C VAL A 95 4.76 1.18 1.86
N PHE A 96 4.84 0.65 3.07
CA PHE A 96 5.08 1.45 4.26
C PHE A 96 6.59 1.60 4.50
N CYS A 97 7.14 2.72 4.04
CA CYS A 97 8.55 3.07 4.16
C CYS A 97 8.77 3.97 5.37
N ASP A 98 8.99 3.38 6.53
CA ASP A 98 9.21 4.14 7.76
C ASP A 98 10.01 3.32 8.78
N ARG A 99 10.41 3.97 9.88
CA ARG A 99 11.11 3.30 10.98
C ARG A 99 10.28 2.14 11.55
N GLY A 100 10.88 0.95 11.53
CA GLY A 100 10.23 -0.26 12.03
C GLY A 100 9.37 -1.00 11.00
N ALA A 101 9.32 -0.49 9.76
CA ALA A 101 8.65 -1.14 8.62
C ALA A 101 9.70 -1.46 7.52
N PHE A 102 9.57 -0.90 6.32
CA PHE A 102 10.49 -1.19 5.22
C PHE A 102 11.52 -0.07 5.03
N THR A 103 12.76 -0.45 4.71
CA THR A 103 13.85 0.46 4.35
C THR A 103 13.65 1.04 2.95
N LEU A 104 14.34 2.15 2.63
CA LEU A 104 14.34 2.72 1.27
C LEU A 104 14.72 1.71 0.19
N ALA A 105 15.74 0.88 0.44
CA ALA A 105 16.20 -0.12 -0.52
C ALA A 105 15.15 -1.22 -0.77
N GLN A 106 14.52 -1.72 0.28
CA GLN A 106 13.42 -2.68 0.21
C GLN A 106 12.20 -2.07 -0.48
N THR A 107 11.87 -0.83 -0.14
CA THR A 107 10.77 -0.06 -0.76
C THR A 107 10.96 0.09 -2.26
N ARG A 108 12.15 0.50 -2.70
CA ARG A 108 12.51 0.57 -4.12
C ARG A 108 12.28 -0.77 -4.82
N LYS A 109 12.86 -1.84 -4.29
CA LYS A 109 12.74 -3.20 -4.85
C LYS A 109 11.27 -3.61 -5.03
N ILE A 110 10.42 -3.33 -4.03
CA ILE A 110 9.00 -3.69 -4.04
C ILE A 110 8.21 -2.86 -5.06
N LEU A 111 8.41 -1.53 -5.07
CA LEU A 111 7.71 -0.65 -6.01
C LEU A 111 8.11 -0.93 -7.46
N GLU A 112 9.41 -1.12 -7.74
CA GLU A 112 9.90 -1.48 -9.07
C GLU A 112 9.32 -2.82 -9.56
N ALA A 113 9.21 -3.82 -8.68
CA ALA A 113 8.56 -5.09 -8.99
C ALA A 113 7.07 -4.89 -9.35
N GLY A 114 6.36 -4.05 -8.61
CA GLY A 114 4.95 -3.71 -8.90
C GLY A 114 4.79 -2.97 -10.23
N ILE A 115 5.64 -1.98 -10.50
CA ILE A 115 5.67 -1.25 -11.77
C ILE A 115 5.90 -2.21 -12.94
N ALA A 116 6.81 -3.16 -12.79
CA ALA A 116 7.06 -4.20 -13.80
C ALA A 116 5.84 -5.09 -14.07
N LYS A 117 4.89 -5.18 -13.12
CA LYS A 117 3.58 -5.85 -13.26
C LYS A 117 2.46 -4.89 -13.68
N SER A 118 2.79 -3.67 -14.10
CA SER A 118 1.86 -2.62 -14.51
C SER A 118 0.96 -2.09 -13.39
N LEU A 119 1.34 -2.25 -12.14
CA LEU A 119 0.71 -1.56 -11.02
C LEU A 119 1.24 -0.13 -10.93
N LEU A 120 0.36 0.79 -10.56
CA LEU A 120 0.73 2.18 -10.32
C LEU A 120 1.26 2.35 -8.88
N PRO A 121 2.42 2.98 -8.67
CA PRO A 121 3.01 3.07 -7.34
C PRO A 121 2.36 4.18 -6.49
N ARG A 122 2.23 3.90 -5.20
CA ARG A 122 1.97 4.82 -4.10
C ARG A 122 2.97 4.55 -3.00
N LEU A 123 3.14 5.46 -2.06
CA LEU A 123 4.10 5.27 -0.98
C LEU A 123 3.59 5.86 0.35
N HIS A 124 3.58 5.05 1.40
CA HIS A 124 3.46 5.56 2.77
C HIS A 124 4.84 5.94 3.29
N ALA A 125 5.02 7.21 3.61
CA ALA A 125 6.31 7.74 4.00
C ALA A 125 6.21 8.94 4.94
N ASN A 126 7.29 9.18 5.68
CA ASN A 126 7.46 10.35 6.54
C ASN A 126 6.30 10.49 7.56
N GLN A 127 5.76 9.38 8.05
CA GLN A 127 4.75 9.36 9.09
C GLN A 127 5.36 9.48 10.48
N ILE A 128 6.47 8.77 10.72
CA ILE A 128 7.15 8.68 12.02
C ILE A 128 8.50 9.38 11.94
N GLU A 129 9.24 9.18 10.84
CA GLU A 129 10.58 9.69 10.64
C GLU A 129 10.83 10.00 9.16
N ASN A 130 11.56 11.09 8.90
CA ASN A 130 12.00 11.42 7.55
C ASN A 130 13.20 10.55 7.15
N LEU A 131 12.95 9.52 6.35
CA LEU A 131 13.97 8.60 5.82
C LEU A 131 14.44 8.97 4.40
N GLY A 132 14.01 10.11 3.85
CA GLY A 132 14.28 10.51 2.46
C GLY A 132 13.38 9.77 1.44
N ALA A 133 12.26 9.22 1.87
CA ALA A 133 11.36 8.44 1.02
C ALA A 133 10.60 9.31 0.00
N ILE A 134 10.47 10.62 0.25
CA ILE A 134 9.86 11.57 -0.70
C ILE A 134 10.65 11.61 -2.01
N ALA A 135 11.98 11.66 -1.94
CA ALA A 135 12.81 11.65 -3.15
C ALA A 135 12.60 10.37 -3.98
N LEU A 136 12.45 9.21 -3.31
CA LEU A 136 12.15 7.94 -3.96
C LEU A 136 10.76 7.95 -4.60
N ALA A 137 9.76 8.51 -3.91
CA ALA A 137 8.40 8.62 -4.45
C ALA A 137 8.35 9.45 -5.74
N VAL A 138 9.05 10.58 -5.75
CA VAL A 138 9.16 11.46 -6.93
C VAL A 138 9.94 10.77 -8.06
N GLU A 139 11.06 10.12 -7.74
CA GLU A 139 11.88 9.39 -8.73
C GLU A 139 11.10 8.27 -9.44
N LEU A 140 10.25 7.56 -8.71
CA LEU A 140 9.44 6.46 -9.25
C LEU A 140 8.07 6.90 -9.80
N ASP A 141 7.83 8.22 -9.94
CA ASP A 141 6.55 8.78 -10.39
C ASP A 141 5.36 8.21 -9.57
N CYS A 142 5.51 8.07 -8.27
CA CYS A 142 4.41 7.64 -7.41
C CYS A 142 3.21 8.57 -7.56
N ALA A 143 2.01 8.01 -7.69
CA ALA A 143 0.80 8.80 -7.83
C ALA A 143 0.51 9.65 -6.59
N SER A 144 0.80 9.08 -5.41
CA SER A 144 0.71 9.80 -4.13
C SER A 144 1.77 9.34 -3.14
N VAL A 145 2.02 10.19 -2.15
CA VAL A 145 2.78 9.89 -0.95
C VAL A 145 2.00 10.42 0.27
N ASP A 146 1.85 9.59 1.29
CA ASP A 146 1.07 9.88 2.49
C ASP A 146 1.67 9.22 3.74
N PRO A 147 1.43 9.74 4.95
CA PRO A 147 0.70 10.96 5.30
C PRO A 147 1.57 12.23 5.34
N CYS A 148 2.84 12.20 4.98
CA CYS A 148 3.74 13.36 4.87
C CYS A 148 3.78 14.25 6.14
N THR A 149 3.79 13.65 7.33
CA THR A 149 3.73 14.40 8.60
C THR A 149 5.07 15.02 8.99
N ASP A 150 6.20 14.51 8.46
CA ASP A 150 7.54 15.02 8.70
C ASP A 150 8.22 15.35 7.36
N LEU A 151 8.04 16.58 6.87
CA LEU A 151 8.61 17.07 5.61
C LEU A 151 9.69 18.10 5.87
N SER A 152 10.82 17.97 5.20
CA SER A 152 11.83 19.03 5.08
C SER A 152 11.46 20.02 3.98
N ASP A 153 12.07 21.21 3.98
CA ASP A 153 11.92 22.19 2.89
C ASP A 153 12.31 21.56 1.53
N GLN A 154 13.31 20.71 1.50
CA GLN A 154 13.73 20.00 0.29
C GLN A 154 12.66 19.03 -0.21
N ASP A 155 11.97 18.30 0.68
CA ASP A 155 10.86 17.41 0.31
C ASP A 155 9.71 18.20 -0.31
N ILE A 156 9.39 19.37 0.26
CA ILE A 156 8.36 20.27 -0.26
C ILE A 156 8.72 20.76 -1.66
N GLU A 157 9.97 21.17 -1.89
CA GLU A 157 10.44 21.59 -3.21
C GLU A 157 10.38 20.45 -4.24
N LEU A 158 10.77 19.22 -3.86
CA LEU A 158 10.69 18.04 -4.72
C LEU A 158 9.24 17.74 -5.10
N LEU A 159 8.33 17.71 -4.14
CA LEU A 159 6.90 17.48 -4.38
C LEU A 159 6.29 18.56 -5.26
N ALA A 160 6.60 19.83 -5.01
CA ALA A 160 6.10 20.96 -5.80
C ALA A 160 6.58 20.92 -7.27
N GLY A 161 7.75 20.35 -7.53
CA GLY A 161 8.30 20.14 -8.88
C GLY A 161 7.86 18.85 -9.58
N SER A 162 7.03 18.02 -8.95
CA SER A 162 6.64 16.69 -9.41
C SER A 162 5.16 16.57 -9.75
N LYS A 163 4.73 15.36 -10.14
CA LYS A 163 3.33 14.99 -10.29
C LYS A 163 2.81 14.18 -9.10
N THR A 164 3.68 13.81 -8.17
CA THR A 164 3.32 13.06 -6.97
C THR A 164 2.49 13.93 -6.04
N VAL A 165 1.32 13.44 -5.66
CA VAL A 165 0.41 14.17 -4.77
C VAL A 165 0.77 13.83 -3.33
N ALA A 166 1.04 14.86 -2.51
CA ALA A 166 1.14 14.71 -1.06
C ALA A 166 -0.24 14.79 -0.42
N THR A 167 -0.57 13.83 0.46
CA THR A 167 -1.87 13.76 1.15
C THR A 167 -1.73 13.59 2.65
#